data_e2097430c449204af4a92fcf2a3966b9
#
_entry.id   e2097430c449204af4a92fcf2a3966b9
#
_cell.length_a   1.000
_cell.length_b   1.000
_cell.length_c   1.000
_cell.angle_alpha   90.00
_cell.angle_beta   90.00
_cell.angle_gamma   90.00
#
_symmetry.space_group_name_H-M   'P 1'
#
loop_
_entity.id
_entity.type
_entity.pdbx_description
1 polymer ?
#
loop_
_entity_poly.entity_id
_entity_poly.type
_entity_poly.pdbx_seq_one_letter_code
_entity_poly.pdbx_strand_id
1 'polypeptide(L)'
;GPTGPPPPPSPQDAATAQRAARAAAASTAASAAARVRRGVIRALVVCLDLSSAAASPDVRPTRAAAAAAAVATLARSFFDLNQLSQLSVQVTRRGGAEKITGLGGAPEAHVAALAASLECAGAASLQNALDLALATLKPVPPYALREVVVFFCGLTTADPGDIGASIAACKAARVRVSIIGLAAEVHVCRRIADETGGTHAVARGAAHLAALARAHGPAPPVRAADAAPSLVRMGFPRRVADGPAGAAFVGEDAKLSTGGYSCPRCAARVAELPAACHVCGLTLVSSPHLARSYHHLFPVPPFAEDGGPGGRGASATAHPRTPAEAALAGDRCCGCLVRLGEGEEGGGGRGASAAPPALAPLRVACPSCLSAFCFDCDAFIHTHLHVCPGCEAGGGGRAAAAPWAGAG
;
A
#
# COMPACT_ATOMS: atom_id res chain seq x y z
N GLY A 1 -8.59 59.43 2.19
CA GLY A 1 -7.37 59.08 1.46
C GLY A 1 -7.45 57.65 0.96
N PRO A 2 -7.01 57.35 -0.29
CA PRO A 2 -7.07 55.98 -0.81
C PRO A 2 -5.99 55.13 -0.15
N THR A 3 -6.41 54.06 0.54
CA THR A 3 -5.53 53.02 1.06
C THR A 3 -5.03 52.20 -0.14
N GLY A 4 -3.73 52.30 -0.42
CA GLY A 4 -3.07 51.46 -1.42
C GLY A 4 -3.15 49.97 -1.09
N PRO A 5 -2.96 49.05 -2.05
CA PRO A 5 -2.98 47.61 -1.80
C PRO A 5 -1.88 47.24 -0.79
N PRO A 6 -2.14 46.23 0.05
CA PRO A 6 -1.16 45.77 1.06
C PRO A 6 0.13 45.31 0.35
N PRO A 7 1.31 45.50 0.96
CA PRO A 7 2.57 45.05 0.39
C PRO A 7 2.58 43.50 0.21
N PRO A 8 3.28 43.00 -0.82
CA PRO A 8 3.39 41.56 -1.03
C PRO A 8 4.10 40.90 0.17
N PRO A 9 3.70 39.67 0.55
CA PRO A 9 4.29 38.96 1.67
C PRO A 9 5.79 38.74 1.45
N SER A 10 6.57 38.81 2.53
CA SER A 10 8.00 38.58 2.46
C SER A 10 8.30 37.12 2.02
N PRO A 11 9.47 36.83 1.42
CA PRO A 11 9.83 35.45 1.06
C PRO A 11 9.77 34.47 2.22
N GLN A 12 9.98 34.95 3.45
CA GLN A 12 9.88 34.16 4.67
C GLN A 12 8.43 33.84 5.03
N ASP A 13 7.52 34.81 4.89
CA ASP A 13 6.09 34.61 5.11
C ASP A 13 5.48 33.66 4.08
N ALA A 14 5.91 33.77 2.83
CA ALA A 14 5.48 32.86 1.76
C ALA A 14 5.96 31.42 2.00
N ALA A 15 7.19 31.23 2.46
CA ALA A 15 7.73 29.91 2.81
C ALA A 15 7.02 29.31 4.03
N THR A 16 6.68 30.14 5.03
CA THR A 16 5.96 29.72 6.22
C THR A 16 4.52 29.32 5.89
N ALA A 17 3.84 30.12 5.06
CA ALA A 17 2.50 29.82 4.56
C ALA A 17 2.46 28.53 3.70
N GLN A 18 3.48 28.31 2.85
CA GLN A 18 3.61 27.06 2.10
C GLN A 18 3.84 25.84 2.98
N ARG A 19 4.67 25.95 4.03
CA ARG A 19 4.87 24.87 5.01
C ARG A 19 3.59 24.57 5.78
N ALA A 20 2.87 25.58 6.25
CA ALA A 20 1.59 25.45 6.93
C ALA A 20 0.53 24.79 6.01
N ALA A 21 0.45 25.20 4.75
CA ALA A 21 -0.47 24.62 3.77
C ALA A 21 -0.13 23.15 3.47
N ARG A 22 1.16 22.80 3.35
CA ARG A 22 1.60 21.42 3.17
C ARG A 22 1.33 20.56 4.41
N ALA A 23 1.54 21.09 5.61
CA ALA A 23 1.22 20.41 6.87
C ALA A 23 -0.29 20.18 7.01
N ALA A 24 -1.12 21.18 6.72
CA ALA A 24 -2.57 21.04 6.73
C ALA A 24 -3.08 20.04 5.68
N ALA A 25 -2.52 20.05 4.46
CA ALA A 25 -2.86 19.07 3.43
C ALA A 25 -2.42 17.65 3.81
N ALA A 26 -1.25 17.49 4.44
CA ALA A 26 -0.78 16.19 4.94
C ALA A 26 -1.64 15.68 6.10
N SER A 27 -2.03 16.55 7.03
CA SER A 27 -2.92 16.24 8.16
C SER A 27 -4.31 15.83 7.70
N THR A 28 -4.93 16.56 6.76
CA THR A 28 -6.23 16.18 6.19
C THR A 28 -6.17 14.89 5.40
N ALA A 29 -5.11 14.66 4.61
CA ALA A 29 -4.91 13.42 3.89
C ALA A 29 -4.67 12.23 4.84
N ALA A 30 -3.89 12.41 5.91
CA ALA A 30 -3.64 11.40 6.93
C ALA A 30 -4.92 11.08 7.73
N SER A 31 -5.73 12.07 8.11
CA SER A 31 -6.99 11.85 8.82
C SER A 31 -8.04 11.16 7.95
N ALA A 32 -8.10 11.47 6.66
CA ALA A 32 -8.93 10.76 5.70
C ALA A 32 -8.45 9.32 5.49
N ALA A 33 -7.14 9.10 5.39
CA ALA A 33 -6.55 7.77 5.24
C ALA A 33 -6.78 6.86 6.45
N ALA A 34 -6.75 7.41 7.67
CA ALA A 34 -6.98 6.64 8.90
C ALA A 34 -8.42 6.13 9.07
N ARG A 35 -9.40 6.76 8.44
CA ARG A 35 -10.81 6.34 8.45
C ARG A 35 -11.15 5.31 7.39
N VAL A 36 -10.27 5.08 6.42
CA VAL A 36 -10.51 4.19 5.29
C VAL A 36 -10.04 2.79 5.65
N ARG A 37 -10.97 1.84 5.79
CA ARG A 37 -10.63 0.42 5.91
C ARG A 37 -10.00 -0.05 4.60
N ARG A 38 -8.87 -0.73 4.69
CA ARG A 38 -8.15 -1.32 3.56
C ARG A 38 -8.25 -2.83 3.61
N GLY A 39 -8.33 -3.47 2.45
CA GLY A 39 -8.39 -4.93 2.38
C GLY A 39 -7.09 -5.59 2.87
N VAL A 40 -7.24 -6.59 3.74
CA VAL A 40 -6.10 -7.30 4.37
C VAL A 40 -5.39 -8.21 3.39
N ILE A 41 -6.14 -8.94 2.57
CA ILE A 41 -5.60 -9.90 1.60
C ILE A 41 -5.95 -9.42 0.20
N ARG A 42 -4.94 -9.35 -0.65
CA ARG A 42 -5.05 -8.90 -2.03
C ARG A 42 -4.53 -9.97 -2.98
N ALA A 43 -5.23 -10.18 -4.07
CA ALA A 43 -4.76 -10.96 -5.20
C ALA A 43 -4.69 -10.02 -6.42
N LEU A 44 -3.47 -9.73 -6.86
CA LEU A 44 -3.18 -8.83 -7.95
C LEU A 44 -2.69 -9.62 -9.17
N VAL A 45 -3.37 -9.46 -10.29
CA VAL A 45 -2.88 -9.92 -11.59
C VAL A 45 -2.31 -8.72 -12.34
N VAL A 46 -1.05 -8.80 -12.72
CA VAL A 46 -0.39 -7.82 -13.56
C VAL A 46 -0.33 -8.35 -14.97
N CYS A 47 -0.95 -7.64 -15.92
CA CYS A 47 -0.92 -7.97 -17.34
C CYS A 47 -0.05 -6.96 -18.09
N LEU A 48 0.96 -7.46 -18.82
CA LEU A 48 1.84 -6.64 -19.64
C LEU A 48 1.55 -6.90 -21.13
N ASP A 49 1.27 -5.82 -21.86
CA ASP A 49 1.17 -5.86 -23.31
C ASP A 49 2.58 -5.99 -23.91
N LEU A 50 2.83 -7.13 -24.55
CA LEU A 50 4.01 -7.45 -25.35
C LEU A 50 3.67 -7.59 -26.84
N SER A 51 2.70 -6.83 -27.32
CA SER A 51 2.45 -6.71 -28.76
C SER A 51 3.61 -6.02 -29.48
N SER A 52 3.56 -5.97 -30.79
CA SER A 52 4.55 -5.25 -31.61
C SER A 52 4.66 -3.77 -31.25
N ALA A 53 3.57 -3.16 -30.72
CA ALA A 53 3.57 -1.78 -30.24
C ALA A 53 4.46 -1.57 -28.99
N ALA A 54 4.70 -2.61 -28.22
CA ALA A 54 5.56 -2.55 -27.03
C ALA A 54 7.05 -2.45 -27.37
N ALA A 55 7.45 -2.77 -28.59
CA ALA A 55 8.82 -2.60 -29.08
C ALA A 55 9.18 -1.14 -29.40
N SER A 56 8.20 -0.21 -29.39
CA SER A 56 8.43 1.21 -29.67
C SER A 56 9.43 1.84 -28.71
N PRO A 57 10.42 2.65 -29.20
CA PRO A 57 11.47 3.25 -28.38
C PRO A 57 11.10 4.65 -27.84
N ASP A 58 9.87 5.09 -27.93
CA ASP A 58 9.41 6.40 -27.46
C ASP A 58 9.50 6.54 -25.94
N VAL A 59 9.34 5.44 -25.19
CA VAL A 59 9.65 5.33 -23.76
C VAL A 59 10.92 4.47 -23.65
N ARG A 60 12.07 5.10 -23.43
CA ARG A 60 13.38 4.45 -23.49
C ARG A 60 13.57 3.40 -22.38
N PRO A 61 14.25 2.25 -22.66
CA PRO A 61 14.79 1.84 -23.96
C PRO A 61 13.72 1.40 -24.97
N THR A 62 12.66 0.74 -24.50
CA THR A 62 11.44 0.39 -25.22
C THR A 62 10.26 0.44 -24.27
N ARG A 63 9.03 0.53 -24.79
CA ARG A 63 7.82 0.46 -23.93
C ARG A 63 7.80 -0.81 -23.08
N ALA A 64 8.13 -1.97 -23.67
CA ALA A 64 8.18 -3.25 -22.99
C ALA A 64 9.18 -3.24 -21.82
N ALA A 65 10.40 -2.77 -22.05
CA ALA A 65 11.43 -2.72 -21.01
C ALA A 65 11.08 -1.72 -19.89
N ALA A 66 10.55 -0.55 -20.26
CA ALA A 66 10.09 0.44 -19.28
C ALA A 66 8.91 -0.08 -18.45
N ALA A 67 7.96 -0.77 -19.08
CA ALA A 67 6.83 -1.37 -18.39
C ALA A 67 7.27 -2.53 -17.49
N ALA A 68 8.20 -3.38 -17.93
CA ALA A 68 8.77 -4.45 -17.10
C ALA A 68 9.49 -3.90 -15.86
N ALA A 69 10.24 -2.80 -16.01
CA ALA A 69 10.87 -2.10 -14.87
C ALA A 69 9.81 -1.52 -13.91
N ALA A 70 8.72 -0.97 -14.44
CA ALA A 70 7.60 -0.46 -13.64
C ALA A 70 6.87 -1.60 -12.90
N VAL A 71 6.67 -2.75 -13.54
CA VAL A 71 6.11 -3.96 -12.91
C VAL A 71 7.02 -4.46 -11.80
N ALA A 72 8.34 -4.49 -12.00
CA ALA A 72 9.30 -4.86 -10.95
C ALA A 72 9.20 -3.94 -9.73
N THR A 73 9.09 -2.62 -9.97
CA THR A 73 8.91 -1.62 -8.90
C THR A 73 7.57 -1.82 -8.19
N LEU A 74 6.48 -2.06 -8.92
CA LEU A 74 5.17 -2.37 -8.37
C LEU A 74 5.21 -3.63 -7.51
N ALA A 75 5.79 -4.73 -8.03
CA ALA A 75 5.84 -6.01 -7.33
C ALA A 75 6.56 -5.87 -5.97
N ARG A 76 7.73 -5.22 -5.94
CA ARG A 76 8.46 -4.99 -4.69
C ARG A 76 7.66 -4.14 -3.72
N SER A 77 7.17 -2.97 -4.14
CA SER A 77 6.39 -2.08 -3.27
C SER A 77 5.07 -2.71 -2.80
N PHE A 78 4.45 -3.57 -3.60
CA PHE A 78 3.22 -4.27 -3.26
C PHE A 78 3.43 -5.26 -2.09
N PHE A 79 4.53 -6.02 -2.11
CA PHE A 79 4.87 -6.95 -1.05
C PHE A 79 5.51 -6.27 0.16
N ASP A 80 6.23 -5.14 -0.02
CA ASP A 80 6.74 -4.34 1.10
C ASP A 80 5.60 -3.80 1.96
N LEU A 81 4.50 -3.37 1.33
CA LEU A 81 3.32 -2.86 2.02
C LEU A 81 2.45 -3.96 2.64
N ASN A 82 2.34 -5.12 2.01
CA ASN A 82 1.52 -6.21 2.52
C ASN A 82 2.02 -7.58 2.02
N GLN A 83 2.72 -8.29 2.90
CA GLN A 83 3.26 -9.61 2.62
C GLN A 83 2.22 -10.75 2.61
N LEU A 84 0.96 -10.48 3.00
CA LEU A 84 -0.14 -11.46 2.93
C LEU A 84 -0.80 -11.49 1.56
N SER A 85 -0.38 -10.63 0.65
CA SER A 85 -0.93 -10.53 -0.69
C SER A 85 -0.29 -11.53 -1.64
N GLN A 86 -0.97 -11.79 -2.77
CA GLN A 86 -0.48 -12.65 -3.84
C GLN A 86 -0.45 -11.86 -5.15
N LEU A 87 0.54 -12.14 -5.99
CA LEU A 87 0.70 -11.53 -7.29
C LEU A 87 0.85 -12.62 -8.35
N SER A 88 0.29 -12.38 -9.54
CA SER A 88 0.48 -13.18 -10.74
C SER A 88 0.83 -12.27 -11.90
N VAL A 89 1.71 -12.73 -12.78
CA VAL A 89 2.10 -12.00 -13.99
C VAL A 89 1.61 -12.76 -15.21
N GLN A 90 0.96 -12.03 -16.11
CA GLN A 90 0.55 -12.50 -17.41
C GLN A 90 0.91 -11.50 -18.49
N VAL A 91 1.00 -11.94 -19.73
CA VAL A 91 1.32 -11.10 -20.88
C VAL A 91 0.28 -11.29 -21.98
N THR A 92 0.11 -10.26 -22.82
CA THR A 92 -0.70 -10.37 -24.04
C THR A 92 0.18 -10.11 -25.24
N ARG A 93 0.17 -11.06 -26.20
CA ARG A 93 0.91 -11.01 -27.46
C ARG A 93 0.27 -11.94 -28.49
N ARG A 94 0.51 -11.68 -29.78
CA ARG A 94 0.02 -12.52 -30.90
C ARG A 94 -1.51 -12.74 -30.85
N GLY A 95 -2.27 -11.77 -30.37
CA GLY A 95 -3.72 -11.86 -30.21
C GLY A 95 -4.21 -12.75 -29.06
N GLY A 96 -3.32 -13.28 -28.23
CA GLY A 96 -3.65 -14.14 -27.08
C GLY A 96 -3.18 -13.56 -25.77
N ALA A 97 -3.46 -14.27 -24.67
CA ALA A 97 -2.92 -14.00 -23.34
C ALA A 97 -2.24 -15.26 -22.79
N GLU A 98 -1.13 -15.07 -22.10
CA GLU A 98 -0.30 -16.15 -21.56
C GLU A 98 0.03 -15.85 -20.09
N LYS A 99 -0.14 -16.85 -19.23
CA LYS A 99 0.22 -16.74 -17.81
C LYS A 99 1.69 -17.09 -17.65
N ILE A 100 2.49 -16.12 -17.22
CA ILE A 100 3.93 -16.30 -16.97
C ILE A 100 4.16 -16.89 -15.59
N THR A 101 3.44 -16.38 -14.55
CA THR A 101 3.52 -16.91 -13.19
C THR A 101 2.13 -17.08 -12.57
N GLY A 102 1.97 -18.10 -11.73
CA GLY A 102 0.78 -18.25 -10.90
C GLY A 102 0.73 -17.23 -9.76
N LEU A 103 -0.37 -17.25 -8.98
CA LEU A 103 -0.48 -16.46 -7.76
C LEU A 103 0.55 -16.93 -6.74
N GLY A 104 1.44 -16.04 -6.33
CA GLY A 104 2.53 -16.34 -5.39
C GLY A 104 2.94 -15.12 -4.58
N GLY A 105 3.78 -15.33 -3.57
CA GLY A 105 4.26 -14.30 -2.63
C GLY A 105 5.70 -13.86 -2.85
N ALA A 106 6.41 -14.37 -3.87
CA ALA A 106 7.81 -14.10 -4.13
C ALA A 106 8.02 -13.05 -5.23
N PRO A 107 8.27 -11.77 -4.93
CA PRO A 107 8.36 -10.70 -5.92
C PRO A 107 9.48 -10.95 -6.95
N GLU A 108 10.64 -11.43 -6.50
CA GLU A 108 11.79 -11.62 -7.40
C GLU A 108 11.58 -12.77 -8.38
N ALA A 109 10.81 -13.81 -8.02
CA ALA A 109 10.44 -14.88 -8.92
C ALA A 109 9.56 -14.37 -10.07
N HIS A 110 8.59 -13.49 -9.76
CA HIS A 110 7.73 -12.86 -10.77
C HIS A 110 8.53 -11.94 -11.70
N VAL A 111 9.45 -11.14 -11.15
CA VAL A 111 10.31 -10.23 -11.92
C VAL A 111 11.23 -11.00 -12.83
N ALA A 112 11.88 -12.06 -12.35
CA ALA A 112 12.77 -12.90 -13.14
C ALA A 112 12.04 -13.62 -14.28
N ALA A 113 10.87 -14.19 -14.01
CA ALA A 113 10.04 -14.85 -15.01
C ALA A 113 9.57 -13.87 -16.11
N LEU A 114 9.16 -12.65 -15.72
CA LEU A 114 8.79 -11.61 -16.68
C LEU A 114 9.99 -11.20 -17.55
N ALA A 115 11.16 -10.98 -16.93
CA ALA A 115 12.36 -10.59 -17.66
C ALA A 115 12.78 -11.62 -18.72
N ALA A 116 12.57 -12.91 -18.44
CA ALA A 116 12.83 -14.00 -19.40
C ALA A 116 11.81 -14.06 -20.55
N SER A 117 10.66 -13.37 -20.43
CA SER A 117 9.52 -13.48 -21.36
C SER A 117 9.28 -12.24 -22.22
N LEU A 118 10.21 -11.29 -22.28
CA LEU A 118 10.05 -9.98 -22.95
C LEU A 118 10.13 -10.02 -24.49
N GLU A 119 9.56 -11.03 -25.11
CA GLU A 119 9.44 -11.09 -26.58
C GLU A 119 8.19 -10.35 -27.04
N CYS A 120 8.36 -9.31 -27.85
CA CYS A 120 7.28 -8.52 -28.42
C CYS A 120 6.85 -9.07 -29.78
N ALA A 121 5.56 -9.42 -29.94
CA ALA A 121 5.06 -9.95 -31.19
C ALA A 121 3.54 -9.77 -31.39
N GLY A 122 3.13 -9.50 -32.61
CA GLY A 122 1.72 -9.49 -33.04
C GLY A 122 0.89 -8.39 -32.39
N ALA A 123 -0.41 -8.64 -32.25
CA ALA A 123 -1.36 -7.70 -31.63
C ALA A 123 -1.65 -8.06 -30.16
N ALA A 124 -2.07 -7.08 -29.37
CA ALA A 124 -2.59 -7.31 -28.04
C ALA A 124 -4.08 -7.69 -28.09
N SER A 125 -4.54 -8.49 -27.13
CA SER A 125 -5.97 -8.73 -26.88
C SER A 125 -6.29 -8.41 -25.42
N LEU A 126 -7.11 -7.40 -25.23
CA LEU A 126 -7.61 -7.02 -23.90
C LEU A 126 -8.64 -8.03 -23.41
N GLN A 127 -9.49 -8.56 -24.30
CA GLN A 127 -10.47 -9.59 -23.94
C GLN A 127 -9.79 -10.82 -23.36
N ASN A 128 -8.83 -11.40 -24.10
CA ASN A 128 -8.11 -12.59 -23.63
C ASN A 128 -7.33 -12.33 -22.34
N ALA A 129 -6.77 -11.13 -22.18
CA ALA A 129 -6.10 -10.74 -20.95
C ALA A 129 -7.06 -10.70 -19.73
N LEU A 130 -8.27 -10.15 -19.91
CA LEU A 130 -9.29 -10.11 -18.86
C LEU A 130 -9.81 -11.51 -18.53
N ASP A 131 -10.08 -12.33 -19.53
CA ASP A 131 -10.61 -13.69 -19.33
C ASP A 131 -9.59 -14.59 -18.63
N LEU A 132 -8.30 -14.48 -18.98
CA LEU A 132 -7.22 -15.18 -18.28
C LEU A 132 -7.05 -14.67 -16.84
N ALA A 133 -7.17 -13.37 -16.62
CA ALA A 133 -7.11 -12.80 -15.27
C ALA A 133 -8.29 -13.28 -14.40
N LEU A 134 -9.50 -13.32 -14.97
CA LEU A 134 -10.68 -13.89 -14.30
C LEU A 134 -10.47 -15.36 -13.92
N ALA A 135 -9.95 -16.17 -14.85
CA ALA A 135 -9.65 -17.58 -14.60
C ALA A 135 -8.60 -17.72 -13.46
N THR A 136 -7.57 -16.87 -13.46
CA THR A 136 -6.52 -16.86 -12.44
C THR A 136 -7.07 -16.43 -11.05
N LEU A 137 -8.02 -15.49 -11.01
CA LEU A 137 -8.61 -14.97 -9.78
C LEU A 137 -9.82 -15.81 -9.30
N LYS A 138 -10.34 -16.73 -10.09
CA LYS A 138 -11.49 -17.58 -9.73
C LYS A 138 -11.31 -18.38 -8.42
N PRO A 139 -10.15 -19.00 -8.15
CA PRO A 139 -9.92 -19.74 -6.91
C PRO A 139 -9.72 -18.82 -5.68
N VAL A 140 -9.52 -17.51 -5.88
CA VAL A 140 -9.28 -16.57 -4.79
C VAL A 140 -10.55 -16.41 -3.93
N PRO A 141 -10.43 -16.49 -2.59
CA PRO A 141 -11.58 -16.36 -1.71
C PRO A 141 -12.30 -15.02 -1.84
N PRO A 142 -13.63 -14.97 -1.61
CA PRO A 142 -14.43 -13.75 -1.79
C PRO A 142 -14.08 -12.60 -0.83
N TYR A 143 -13.42 -12.90 0.28
CA TYR A 143 -12.95 -11.88 1.23
C TYR A 143 -11.67 -11.16 0.77
N ALA A 144 -10.96 -11.70 -0.20
CA ALA A 144 -9.76 -11.08 -0.75
C ALA A 144 -10.13 -10.06 -1.84
N LEU A 145 -9.41 -8.96 -1.87
CA LEU A 145 -9.52 -7.99 -2.96
C LEU A 145 -8.90 -8.59 -4.23
N ARG A 146 -9.70 -8.57 -5.30
CA ARG A 146 -9.29 -9.07 -6.61
C ARG A 146 -9.01 -7.89 -7.52
N GLU A 147 -7.77 -7.77 -7.96
CA GLU A 147 -7.29 -6.62 -8.72
C GLU A 147 -6.54 -7.07 -9.97
N VAL A 148 -6.70 -6.30 -11.04
CA VAL A 148 -5.94 -6.45 -12.29
C VAL A 148 -5.35 -5.10 -12.63
N VAL A 149 -4.06 -5.08 -12.94
CA VAL A 149 -3.37 -3.89 -13.48
C VAL A 149 -2.81 -4.25 -14.85
N VAL A 150 -3.29 -3.54 -15.87
CA VAL A 150 -2.87 -3.76 -17.27
C VAL A 150 -1.93 -2.63 -17.69
N PHE A 151 -0.75 -2.98 -18.16
CA PHE A 151 0.16 -2.06 -18.85
C PHE A 151 -0.07 -2.21 -20.35
N PHE A 152 -0.77 -1.24 -20.95
CA PHE A 152 -1.19 -1.32 -22.35
C PHE A 152 -0.31 -0.43 -23.23
N CYS A 153 0.38 -1.04 -24.19
CA CYS A 153 1.36 -0.37 -25.06
C CYS A 153 0.78 0.04 -26.41
N GLY A 154 -0.32 -0.60 -26.82
CA GLY A 154 -0.97 -0.38 -28.11
C GLY A 154 -1.98 0.76 -28.12
N LEU A 155 -2.54 1.03 -29.30
CA LEU A 155 -3.70 1.90 -29.52
C LEU A 155 -4.95 1.10 -29.91
N THR A 156 -4.75 -0.15 -30.31
CA THR A 156 -5.80 -1.05 -30.78
C THR A 156 -5.69 -2.39 -30.05
N THR A 157 -6.81 -3.07 -29.91
CA THR A 157 -6.91 -4.43 -29.40
C THR A 157 -7.50 -5.36 -30.45
N ALA A 158 -6.98 -6.57 -30.53
CA ALA A 158 -7.44 -7.62 -31.45
C ALA A 158 -8.21 -8.67 -30.63
N ASP A 159 -9.44 -8.35 -30.30
CA ASP A 159 -10.28 -9.18 -29.44
C ASP A 159 -11.09 -10.18 -30.30
N PRO A 160 -11.14 -11.46 -29.90
CA PRO A 160 -11.83 -12.50 -30.68
C PRO A 160 -13.36 -12.42 -30.59
N GLY A 161 -13.91 -11.73 -29.58
CA GLY A 161 -15.34 -11.65 -29.34
C GLY A 161 -15.76 -10.29 -28.77
N ASP A 162 -16.82 -10.29 -27.95
CA ASP A 162 -17.32 -9.07 -27.30
C ASP A 162 -16.62 -8.84 -25.97
N ILE A 163 -15.77 -7.84 -25.94
CA ILE A 163 -15.10 -7.37 -24.71
C ILE A 163 -16.09 -6.89 -23.64
N GLY A 164 -17.31 -6.47 -24.05
CA GLY A 164 -18.36 -6.06 -23.11
C GLY A 164 -18.78 -7.22 -22.21
N ALA A 165 -18.82 -8.45 -22.72
CA ALA A 165 -19.10 -9.65 -21.94
C ALA A 165 -18.02 -9.90 -20.86
N SER A 166 -16.74 -9.76 -21.22
CA SER A 166 -15.61 -9.91 -20.28
C SER A 166 -15.62 -8.82 -19.22
N ILE A 167 -15.98 -7.56 -19.57
CA ILE A 167 -16.14 -6.47 -18.60
C ILE A 167 -17.27 -6.78 -17.61
N ALA A 168 -18.41 -7.25 -18.11
CA ALA A 168 -19.55 -7.63 -17.26
C ALA A 168 -19.19 -8.79 -16.31
N ALA A 169 -18.41 -9.76 -16.78
CA ALA A 169 -17.90 -10.87 -15.96
C ALA A 169 -16.92 -10.38 -14.88
N CYS A 170 -16.01 -9.45 -15.19
CA CYS A 170 -15.13 -8.80 -14.20
C CYS A 170 -15.94 -8.10 -13.12
N LYS A 171 -16.96 -7.35 -13.50
CA LYS A 171 -17.86 -6.65 -12.58
C LYS A 171 -18.63 -7.61 -11.69
N ALA A 172 -19.20 -8.69 -12.25
CA ALA A 172 -19.90 -9.73 -11.50
C ALA A 172 -18.99 -10.44 -10.50
N ALA A 173 -17.72 -10.71 -10.90
CA ALA A 173 -16.70 -11.30 -10.03
C ALA A 173 -16.08 -10.31 -9.04
N ARG A 174 -16.50 -9.03 -9.03
CA ARG A 174 -15.93 -7.94 -8.21
C ARG A 174 -14.41 -7.78 -8.41
N VAL A 175 -13.96 -7.95 -9.65
CA VAL A 175 -12.57 -7.71 -10.03
C VAL A 175 -12.42 -6.25 -10.44
N ARG A 176 -11.52 -5.55 -9.77
CA ARG A 176 -11.17 -4.16 -10.09
C ARG A 176 -10.08 -4.16 -11.15
N VAL A 177 -10.32 -3.56 -12.29
CA VAL A 177 -9.34 -3.48 -13.39
C VAL A 177 -8.85 -2.05 -13.55
N SER A 178 -7.55 -1.85 -13.41
CA SER A 178 -6.89 -0.57 -13.66
C SER A 178 -5.98 -0.69 -14.88
N ILE A 179 -5.91 0.36 -15.70
CA ILE A 179 -5.12 0.34 -16.92
C ILE A 179 -4.17 1.53 -16.98
N ILE A 180 -2.90 1.25 -17.23
CA ILE A 180 -1.86 2.23 -17.46
C ILE A 180 -1.50 2.17 -18.94
N GLY A 181 -1.95 3.18 -19.72
CA GLY A 181 -1.60 3.33 -21.13
C GLY A 181 -0.20 3.91 -21.31
N LEU A 182 0.57 3.39 -22.27
CA LEU A 182 1.89 3.89 -22.61
C LEU A 182 1.90 4.69 -23.92
N ALA A 183 0.83 4.62 -24.72
CA ALA A 183 0.72 5.33 -25.98
C ALA A 183 -0.19 6.57 -25.85
N ALA A 184 -1.48 6.34 -25.81
CA ALA A 184 -2.50 7.38 -25.71
C ALA A 184 -3.71 6.88 -24.93
N GLU A 185 -4.67 7.75 -24.68
CA GLU A 185 -5.95 7.37 -24.08
C GLU A 185 -6.77 6.55 -25.11
N VAL A 186 -7.17 5.35 -24.70
CA VAL A 186 -8.00 4.46 -25.52
C VAL A 186 -9.36 4.31 -24.85
N HIS A 187 -10.43 4.59 -25.59
CA HIS A 187 -11.81 4.56 -25.06
C HIS A 187 -12.16 3.25 -24.37
N VAL A 188 -11.79 2.10 -24.95
CA VAL A 188 -12.05 0.77 -24.36
C VAL A 188 -11.35 0.62 -23.01
N CYS A 189 -10.10 1.07 -22.89
CA CYS A 189 -9.35 1.03 -21.64
C CYS A 189 -10.02 1.85 -20.54
N ARG A 190 -10.49 3.04 -20.89
CA ARG A 190 -11.23 3.91 -19.98
C ARG A 190 -12.55 3.26 -19.53
N ARG A 191 -13.32 2.73 -20.49
CA ARG A 191 -14.56 2.02 -20.21
C ARG A 191 -14.36 0.84 -19.26
N ILE A 192 -13.33 -0.01 -19.47
CA ILE A 192 -12.98 -1.12 -18.58
C ILE A 192 -12.73 -0.61 -17.15
N ALA A 193 -11.91 0.43 -16.99
CA ALA A 193 -11.59 0.98 -15.68
C ALA A 193 -12.84 1.57 -14.98
N ASP A 194 -13.64 2.36 -15.68
CA ASP A 194 -14.82 3.01 -15.14
C ASP A 194 -15.88 1.98 -14.69
N GLU A 195 -16.18 0.98 -15.52
CA GLU A 195 -17.21 -0.03 -15.21
C GLU A 195 -16.78 -0.99 -14.08
N THR A 196 -15.48 -1.27 -13.92
CA THR A 196 -14.97 -2.16 -12.87
C THR A 196 -14.55 -1.41 -11.60
N GLY A 197 -14.61 -0.07 -11.60
CA GLY A 197 -14.21 0.79 -10.48
C GLY A 197 -12.70 0.85 -10.28
N GLY A 198 -11.93 0.62 -11.34
CA GLY A 198 -10.49 0.82 -11.40
C GLY A 198 -10.09 2.25 -11.74
N THR A 199 -8.86 2.42 -12.20
CA THR A 199 -8.31 3.70 -12.64
C THR A 199 -7.71 3.56 -14.04
N HIS A 200 -7.85 4.61 -14.86
CA HIS A 200 -7.17 4.70 -16.13
C HIS A 200 -6.24 5.91 -16.13
N ALA A 201 -5.00 5.72 -16.54
CA ALA A 201 -4.02 6.79 -16.66
C ALA A 201 -3.07 6.53 -17.83
N VAL A 202 -2.57 7.59 -18.46
CA VAL A 202 -1.59 7.49 -19.53
C VAL A 202 -0.23 7.99 -19.04
N ALA A 203 0.80 7.19 -19.22
CA ALA A 203 2.15 7.52 -18.82
C ALA A 203 2.76 8.56 -19.78
N ARG A 204 3.35 9.62 -19.22
CA ARG A 204 4.03 10.69 -19.98
C ARG A 204 5.52 10.43 -20.20
N GLY A 205 6.05 9.35 -19.60
CA GLY A 205 7.45 8.96 -19.66
C GLY A 205 7.78 7.94 -18.58
N ALA A 206 9.00 7.40 -18.57
CA ALA A 206 9.41 6.31 -17.69
C ALA A 206 9.26 6.63 -16.18
N ALA A 207 9.62 7.84 -15.76
CA ALA A 207 9.48 8.26 -14.36
C ALA A 207 8.00 8.33 -13.92
N HIS A 208 7.13 8.87 -14.79
CA HIS A 208 5.68 8.93 -14.52
C HIS A 208 5.07 7.53 -14.54
N LEU A 209 5.50 6.64 -15.44
CA LEU A 209 5.08 5.24 -15.47
C LEU A 209 5.40 4.52 -14.15
N ALA A 210 6.62 4.70 -13.63
CA ALA A 210 7.02 4.15 -12.32
C ALA A 210 6.19 4.73 -11.16
N ALA A 211 5.84 6.01 -11.22
CA ALA A 211 4.98 6.64 -10.22
C ALA A 211 3.54 6.09 -10.28
N LEU A 212 2.97 5.94 -11.47
CA LEU A 212 1.65 5.32 -11.69
C LEU A 212 1.63 3.86 -11.20
N ALA A 213 2.66 3.10 -11.51
CA ALA A 213 2.78 1.72 -11.03
C ALA A 213 2.81 1.66 -9.50
N ARG A 214 3.64 2.48 -8.85
CA ARG A 214 3.70 2.55 -7.38
C ARG A 214 2.39 2.96 -6.72
N ALA A 215 1.57 3.77 -7.39
CA ALA A 215 0.26 4.16 -6.88
C ALA A 215 -0.71 2.97 -6.68
N HIS A 216 -0.46 1.83 -7.35
CA HIS A 216 -1.20 0.58 -7.15
C HIS A 216 -0.64 -0.31 -6.01
N GLY A 217 0.51 0.05 -5.41
CA GLY A 217 1.07 -0.64 -4.24
C GLY A 217 0.12 -0.61 -3.04
N PRO A 218 -0.32 0.57 -2.56
CA PRO A 218 -1.27 0.66 -1.45
C PRO A 218 -2.61 0.02 -1.78
N ALA A 219 -3.22 -0.65 -0.79
CA ALA A 219 -4.54 -1.22 -0.96
C ALA A 219 -5.59 -0.12 -1.23
N PRO A 220 -6.49 -0.32 -2.19
CA PRO A 220 -7.58 0.62 -2.43
C PRO A 220 -8.54 0.66 -1.23
N PRO A 221 -9.28 1.77 -1.06
CA PRO A 221 -10.31 1.85 -0.03
C PRO A 221 -11.39 0.81 -0.27
N VAL A 222 -11.77 0.09 0.80
CA VAL A 222 -12.88 -0.87 0.75
C VAL A 222 -14.19 -0.11 0.74
N ARG A 223 -15.10 -0.44 -0.17
CA ARG A 223 -16.45 0.15 -0.19
C ARG A 223 -17.20 -0.27 1.08
N ALA A 224 -18.01 0.64 1.62
CA ALA A 224 -18.79 0.37 2.84
C ALA A 224 -19.63 -0.91 2.76
N ALA A 225 -20.17 -1.23 1.57
CA ALA A 225 -20.93 -2.45 1.32
C ALA A 225 -20.10 -3.74 1.42
N ASP A 226 -18.78 -3.66 1.19
CA ASP A 226 -17.85 -4.78 1.22
C ASP A 226 -17.08 -4.85 2.56
N ALA A 227 -17.37 -3.95 3.49
CA ALA A 227 -16.68 -3.81 4.78
C ALA A 227 -17.20 -4.77 5.88
N ALA A 228 -18.01 -5.76 5.54
CA ALA A 228 -18.48 -6.75 6.50
C ALA A 228 -17.27 -7.47 7.15
N PRO A 229 -17.27 -7.64 8.48
CA PRO A 229 -16.20 -8.36 9.14
C PRO A 229 -16.18 -9.81 8.65
N SER A 230 -15.03 -10.25 8.14
CA SER A 230 -14.87 -11.60 7.64
C SER A 230 -13.78 -12.28 8.46
N LEU A 231 -14.11 -13.46 9.01
CA LEU A 231 -13.15 -14.29 9.72
C LEU A 231 -12.32 -15.07 8.70
N VAL A 232 -11.03 -14.75 8.63
CA VAL A 232 -10.09 -15.45 7.75
C VAL A 232 -9.35 -16.52 8.55
N ARG A 233 -9.50 -17.79 8.12
CA ARG A 233 -8.75 -18.89 8.71
C ARG A 233 -7.35 -18.92 8.14
N MET A 234 -6.33 -18.80 8.99
CA MET A 234 -4.92 -18.86 8.64
C MET A 234 -4.24 -19.98 9.38
N GLY A 235 -3.24 -20.59 8.74
CA GLY A 235 -2.38 -21.61 9.36
C GLY A 235 -0.93 -21.12 9.40
N PHE A 236 -0.24 -21.46 10.48
CA PHE A 236 1.20 -21.21 10.62
C PHE A 236 1.95 -22.52 10.36
N PRO A 237 2.47 -22.74 9.14
CA PRO A 237 3.11 -23.97 8.76
C PRO A 237 4.49 -24.11 9.41
N ARG A 238 4.90 -25.33 9.66
CA ARG A 238 6.24 -25.64 10.15
C ARG A 238 7.21 -25.72 8.98
N ARG A 239 8.35 -25.02 9.08
CA ARG A 239 9.44 -25.18 8.11
C ARG A 239 10.01 -26.59 8.21
N VAL A 240 10.27 -27.19 7.07
CA VAL A 240 10.93 -28.48 6.96
C VAL A 240 12.37 -28.25 6.53
N ALA A 241 13.30 -28.94 7.19
CA ALA A 241 14.73 -28.83 6.92
C ALA A 241 15.05 -29.25 5.47
N ASP A 242 15.95 -28.51 4.86
CA ASP A 242 16.48 -28.81 3.55
C ASP A 242 17.34 -30.08 3.65
N GLY A 243 17.14 -31.04 2.77
CA GLY A 243 17.92 -32.28 2.75
C GLY A 243 17.19 -33.40 2.06
N PRO A 244 17.89 -34.51 1.70
CA PRO A 244 17.29 -35.63 0.97
C PRO A 244 16.17 -36.33 1.75
N ALA A 245 16.23 -36.34 3.09
CA ALA A 245 15.17 -36.86 3.95
C ALA A 245 13.90 -36.01 3.95
N GLY A 246 13.98 -34.75 3.51
CA GLY A 246 12.87 -33.82 3.39
C GLY A 246 12.31 -33.70 1.96
N ALA A 247 12.80 -34.48 1.03
CA ALA A 247 12.34 -34.43 -0.37
C ALA A 247 10.87 -34.86 -0.47
N ALA A 248 10.06 -34.00 -1.09
CA ALA A 248 8.64 -34.25 -1.33
C ALA A 248 8.17 -33.53 -2.60
N PHE A 249 7.07 -33.99 -3.16
CA PHE A 249 6.40 -33.27 -4.22
C PHE A 249 5.67 -32.04 -3.65
N VAL A 250 5.85 -30.90 -4.27
CA VAL A 250 5.37 -29.60 -3.77
C VAL A 250 4.55 -28.88 -4.85
N GLY A 251 3.43 -28.31 -4.43
CA GLY A 251 2.57 -27.50 -5.28
C GLY A 251 1.67 -28.33 -6.21
N GLU A 252 0.90 -27.61 -7.02
CA GLU A 252 0.02 -28.22 -8.02
C GLU A 252 0.81 -28.89 -9.15
N ASP A 253 1.98 -28.37 -9.48
CA ASP A 253 2.86 -28.91 -10.52
C ASP A 253 3.64 -30.15 -10.10
N ALA A 254 3.46 -30.63 -8.87
CA ALA A 254 4.15 -31.79 -8.30
C ALA A 254 5.68 -31.76 -8.49
N LYS A 255 6.30 -30.58 -8.37
CA LYS A 255 7.75 -30.44 -8.47
C LYS A 255 8.43 -31.02 -7.23
N LEU A 256 9.48 -31.85 -7.45
CA LEU A 256 10.28 -32.37 -6.35
C LEU A 256 11.09 -31.22 -5.71
N SER A 257 10.91 -31.04 -4.41
CA SER A 257 11.67 -30.07 -3.59
C SER A 257 12.20 -30.74 -2.34
N THR A 258 13.38 -30.30 -1.88
CA THR A 258 14.05 -30.83 -0.68
C THR A 258 13.72 -30.05 0.57
N GLY A 259 12.93 -28.97 0.47
CA GLY A 259 12.56 -28.12 1.58
C GLY A 259 11.13 -27.63 1.50
N GLY A 260 10.85 -26.51 2.15
CA GLY A 260 9.53 -25.86 2.15
C GLY A 260 8.82 -25.93 3.50
N TYR A 261 7.50 -25.91 3.44
CA TYR A 261 6.65 -25.80 4.63
C TYR A 261 5.60 -26.91 4.66
N SER A 262 5.29 -27.44 5.84
CA SER A 262 4.24 -28.45 6.04
C SER A 262 2.97 -27.80 6.55
N CYS A 263 1.86 -27.99 5.85
CA CYS A 263 0.55 -27.48 6.25
C CYS A 263 0.15 -28.05 7.61
N PRO A 264 -0.28 -27.22 8.59
CA PRO A 264 -0.66 -27.70 9.93
C PRO A 264 -1.96 -28.52 9.93
N ARG A 265 -2.77 -28.41 8.86
CA ARG A 265 -4.06 -29.10 8.76
C ARG A 265 -3.98 -30.49 8.08
N CYS A 266 -3.25 -30.56 6.96
CA CYS A 266 -3.24 -31.77 6.12
C CYS A 266 -1.84 -32.30 5.86
N ALA A 267 -0.79 -31.71 6.45
CA ALA A 267 0.63 -32.08 6.28
C ALA A 267 1.16 -31.96 4.83
N ALA A 268 0.35 -31.48 3.88
CA ALA A 268 0.81 -31.25 2.50
C ALA A 268 1.98 -30.26 2.46
N ARG A 269 2.88 -30.46 1.50
CA ARG A 269 4.06 -29.60 1.31
C ARG A 269 3.72 -28.39 0.43
N VAL A 270 4.22 -27.24 0.86
CA VAL A 270 4.12 -25.96 0.14
C VAL A 270 5.51 -25.35 0.03
N ALA A 271 5.88 -24.88 -1.16
CA ALA A 271 7.23 -24.36 -1.41
C ALA A 271 7.47 -23.05 -0.69
N GLU A 272 6.56 -22.11 -0.80
CA GLU A 272 6.72 -20.72 -0.40
C GLU A 272 5.53 -20.24 0.41
N LEU A 273 5.75 -19.18 1.19
CA LEU A 273 4.72 -18.46 1.95
C LEU A 273 4.77 -16.97 1.57
N PRO A 274 3.61 -16.29 1.55
CA PRO A 274 2.25 -16.78 1.81
C PRO A 274 1.67 -17.54 0.63
N ALA A 275 0.91 -18.62 0.89
CA ALA A 275 0.23 -19.39 -0.15
C ALA A 275 -1.04 -20.05 0.40
N ALA A 276 -1.97 -20.43 -0.47
CA ALA A 276 -3.06 -21.31 -0.12
C ALA A 276 -2.60 -22.78 -0.25
N CYS A 277 -2.90 -23.61 0.73
CA CYS A 277 -2.61 -25.04 0.63
C CYS A 277 -3.41 -25.68 -0.50
N HIS A 278 -2.75 -26.27 -1.49
CA HIS A 278 -3.39 -26.86 -2.66
C HIS A 278 -4.30 -28.06 -2.32
N VAL A 279 -4.08 -28.72 -1.14
CA VAL A 279 -4.90 -29.88 -0.72
C VAL A 279 -6.12 -29.45 0.09
N CYS A 280 -5.97 -28.55 1.06
CA CYS A 280 -7.06 -28.21 1.99
C CYS A 280 -7.55 -26.77 1.92
N GLY A 281 -6.99 -25.93 1.02
CA GLY A 281 -7.39 -24.54 0.82
C GLY A 281 -7.05 -23.59 1.99
N LEU A 282 -6.33 -24.06 3.02
CA LEU A 282 -5.98 -23.21 4.17
C LEU A 282 -4.94 -22.16 3.75
N THR A 283 -5.21 -20.89 4.05
CA THR A 283 -4.22 -19.81 3.85
C THR A 283 -3.06 -20.00 4.83
N LEU A 284 -1.86 -20.18 4.29
CA LEU A 284 -0.64 -20.42 5.05
C LEU A 284 0.20 -19.13 5.07
N VAL A 285 0.56 -18.70 6.27
CA VAL A 285 1.37 -17.51 6.50
C VAL A 285 2.41 -17.78 7.59
N SER A 286 3.49 -17.02 7.60
CA SER A 286 4.42 -17.02 8.73
C SER A 286 4.11 -15.90 9.71
N SER A 287 4.46 -16.07 10.99
CA SER A 287 4.29 -15.02 12.00
C SER A 287 5.02 -13.71 11.64
N PRO A 288 6.24 -13.73 11.09
CA PRO A 288 6.89 -12.50 10.60
C PRO A 288 6.11 -11.78 9.49
N HIS A 289 5.50 -12.54 8.55
CA HIS A 289 4.67 -11.95 7.49
C HIS A 289 3.45 -11.22 8.08
N LEU A 290 2.78 -11.85 9.04
CA LEU A 290 1.63 -11.25 9.71
C LEU A 290 2.03 -10.01 10.50
N ALA A 291 3.13 -10.05 11.25
CA ALA A 291 3.61 -8.92 12.04
C ALA A 291 3.97 -7.71 11.16
N ARG A 292 4.69 -7.92 10.05
CA ARG A 292 5.02 -6.84 9.10
C ARG A 292 3.78 -6.25 8.45
N SER A 293 2.84 -7.09 8.02
CA SER A 293 1.60 -6.63 7.41
C SER A 293 0.71 -5.88 8.40
N TYR A 294 0.77 -6.20 9.70
CA TYR A 294 -0.04 -5.57 10.74
C TYR A 294 0.16 -4.05 10.76
N HIS A 295 1.38 -3.57 10.71
CA HIS A 295 1.68 -2.13 10.75
C HIS A 295 1.11 -1.36 9.55
N HIS A 296 1.09 -1.99 8.37
CA HIS A 296 0.51 -1.39 7.17
C HIS A 296 -1.02 -1.46 7.13
N LEU A 297 -1.60 -2.48 7.75
CA LEU A 297 -3.05 -2.69 7.80
C LEU A 297 -3.72 -1.84 8.89
N PHE A 298 -3.01 -1.62 9.99
CA PHE A 298 -3.45 -0.83 11.15
C PHE A 298 -2.43 0.29 11.40
N PRO A 299 -2.40 1.32 10.54
CA PRO A 299 -1.46 2.42 10.69
C PRO A 299 -1.74 3.18 11.99
N VAL A 300 -0.70 3.77 12.55
CA VAL A 300 -0.82 4.66 13.70
C VAL A 300 -1.79 5.78 13.34
N PRO A 301 -2.79 6.09 14.19
CA PRO A 301 -3.72 7.18 13.92
C PRO A 301 -2.96 8.51 13.86
N PRO A 302 -3.37 9.46 13.01
CA PRO A 302 -2.71 10.75 12.89
C PRO A 302 -2.72 11.45 14.23
N PHE A 303 -1.58 12.05 14.60
CA PHE A 303 -1.48 12.80 15.81
C PHE A 303 -2.20 14.15 15.67
N ALA A 304 -2.88 14.57 16.72
CA ALA A 304 -3.57 15.84 16.74
C ALA A 304 -2.58 16.97 17.13
N GLU A 305 -2.71 18.11 16.48
CA GLU A 305 -2.01 19.32 16.91
C GLU A 305 -2.51 19.68 18.32
N ASP A 306 -1.60 19.79 19.25
CA ASP A 306 -1.91 20.23 20.61
C ASP A 306 -2.08 21.75 20.53
N GLY A 307 -3.29 22.21 20.26
CA GLY A 307 -3.63 23.63 20.31
C GLY A 307 -3.42 24.09 21.74
N GLY A 308 -2.43 24.98 21.96
CA GLY A 308 -1.96 25.49 23.23
C GLY A 308 -3.03 25.75 24.31
N PRO A 309 -2.80 26.36 25.47
CA PRO A 309 -3.61 26.30 26.69
C PRO A 309 -5.08 26.73 26.61
N GLY A 310 -5.70 26.69 25.42
CA GLY A 310 -7.10 27.00 25.15
C GLY A 310 -7.86 25.98 24.26
N GLY A 311 -7.22 25.00 23.65
CA GLY A 311 -7.84 24.07 22.70
C GLY A 311 -8.40 22.82 23.35
N ARG A 312 -9.55 22.90 24.01
CA ARG A 312 -10.34 21.74 24.44
C ARG A 312 -11.10 21.16 23.25
N GLY A 313 -10.45 20.34 22.44
CA GLY A 313 -11.12 19.40 21.53
C GLY A 313 -11.31 18.08 22.24
N ALA A 314 -12.37 17.97 23.04
CA ALA A 314 -12.68 16.78 23.81
C ALA A 314 -13.16 15.63 22.91
N SER A 315 -12.38 14.56 22.81
CA SER A 315 -12.95 13.23 22.64
C SER A 315 -13.06 12.59 24.04
N ALA A 316 -14.28 12.42 24.50
CA ALA A 316 -14.67 12.16 25.88
C ALA A 316 -14.54 10.68 26.31
N THR A 317 -13.36 10.05 26.15
CA THR A 317 -13.09 8.72 26.72
C THR A 317 -11.69 8.56 27.35
N ALA A 318 -10.96 9.65 27.54
CA ALA A 318 -9.69 9.60 28.25
C ALA A 318 -9.93 9.69 29.77
N HIS A 319 -9.51 8.67 30.52
CA HIS A 319 -9.48 8.74 31.99
C HIS A 319 -8.56 9.86 32.47
N PRO A 320 -8.95 10.57 33.53
CA PRO A 320 -8.14 11.67 34.08
C PRO A 320 -6.80 11.11 34.59
N ARG A 321 -5.69 11.61 34.03
CA ARG A 321 -4.36 11.48 34.64
C ARG A 321 -4.33 12.26 35.92
N THR A 322 -3.57 11.79 36.92
CA THR A 322 -3.28 12.58 38.09
C THR A 322 -2.54 13.87 37.68
N PRO A 323 -2.75 15.00 38.38
CA PRO A 323 -2.08 16.27 38.06
C PRO A 323 -0.55 16.16 37.98
N ALA A 324 0.05 15.23 38.73
CA ALA A 324 1.50 14.97 38.71
C ALA A 324 1.97 14.27 37.42
N GLU A 325 1.17 13.34 36.87
CA GLU A 325 1.49 12.67 35.59
C GLU A 325 1.28 13.60 34.39
N ALA A 326 0.34 14.53 34.49
CA ALA A 326 0.12 15.56 33.45
C ALA A 326 1.28 16.56 33.39
N ALA A 327 1.87 16.90 34.53
CA ALA A 327 3.01 17.84 34.63
C ALA A 327 4.31 17.25 34.09
N LEU A 328 4.53 15.92 34.23
CA LEU A 328 5.74 15.23 33.72
C LEU A 328 5.70 14.93 32.22
N ALA A 329 4.51 14.88 31.61
CA ALA A 329 4.34 14.51 30.21
C ALA A 329 4.35 15.71 29.24
N GLY A 330 4.44 16.97 29.76
CA GLY A 330 4.10 18.16 28.99
C GLY A 330 5.22 18.78 28.15
N ASP A 331 6.46 18.77 28.65
CA ASP A 331 7.49 19.69 28.13
C ASP A 331 8.51 19.04 27.18
N ARG A 332 8.46 17.74 26.94
CA ARG A 332 9.45 17.04 26.11
C ARG A 332 8.80 16.11 25.10
N CYS A 333 9.42 16.00 23.94
CA CYS A 333 9.07 15.01 22.94
C CYS A 333 9.31 13.59 23.47
N CYS A 334 8.30 12.72 23.41
CA CYS A 334 8.42 11.34 23.86
C CYS A 334 9.42 10.51 23.01
N GLY A 335 9.72 10.95 21.77
CA GLY A 335 10.69 10.30 20.89
C GLY A 335 12.12 10.76 21.10
N CYS A 336 12.42 12.04 20.89
CA CYS A 336 13.78 12.58 20.92
C CYS A 336 14.14 13.37 22.19
N LEU A 337 13.22 13.53 23.14
CA LEU A 337 13.39 14.23 24.41
C LEU A 337 13.67 15.74 24.29
N VAL A 338 13.57 16.31 23.09
CA VAL A 338 13.65 17.76 22.89
C VAL A 338 12.50 18.44 23.61
N ARG A 339 12.75 19.61 24.22
CA ARG A 339 11.71 20.40 24.87
C ARG A 339 10.70 20.91 23.84
N LEU A 340 9.43 20.67 24.11
CA LEU A 340 8.28 21.10 23.33
C LEU A 340 7.61 22.24 24.11
N GLY A 341 8.12 23.41 24.09
CA GLY A 341 7.51 24.50 24.84
C GLY A 341 8.14 25.83 24.56
N GLU A 342 7.34 26.83 24.71
CA GLU A 342 7.48 28.26 24.64
C GLU A 342 8.90 28.78 24.51
N GLY A 343 9.13 29.56 23.43
CA GLY A 343 10.35 30.35 23.29
C GLY A 343 10.60 31.07 24.59
N GLU A 344 11.82 30.94 25.14
CA GLU A 344 12.26 31.56 26.35
C GLU A 344 11.85 33.05 26.39
N GLU A 345 10.87 33.38 27.24
CA GLU A 345 10.72 34.74 27.68
C GLU A 345 11.94 35.10 28.54
N GLY A 346 12.70 36.04 28.05
CA GLY A 346 13.89 36.66 28.52
C GLY A 346 14.21 36.59 30.00
N GLY A 347 15.22 35.85 30.37
CA GLY A 347 16.11 36.14 31.49
C GLY A 347 17.22 37.06 30.98
N GLY A 348 17.26 38.31 31.45
CA GLY A 348 18.20 39.32 31.02
C GLY A 348 19.67 38.91 31.21
N GLY A 349 20.40 38.81 30.12
CA GLY A 349 21.84 38.67 30.03
C GLY A 349 22.33 39.35 28.75
N ARG A 350 23.03 40.46 28.93
CA ARG A 350 23.65 41.27 27.87
C ARG A 350 24.69 40.44 27.11
N GLY A 351 24.59 40.39 25.79
CA GLY A 351 25.71 40.21 24.88
C GLY A 351 25.70 38.96 24.04
N ALA A 352 25.58 39.19 22.79
CA ALA A 352 26.08 38.43 21.63
C ALA A 352 25.01 37.93 20.64
N SER A 353 25.08 38.54 19.45
CA SER A 353 24.73 37.99 18.11
C SER A 353 23.35 37.36 17.94
N ALA A 354 22.43 38.13 17.36
CA ALA A 354 21.07 37.74 17.01
C ALA A 354 21.09 36.64 15.90
N ALA A 355 20.94 35.38 16.31
CA ALA A 355 20.34 34.35 15.44
C ALA A 355 18.81 34.60 15.45
N PRO A 356 18.11 34.41 14.29
CA PRO A 356 16.66 34.56 14.27
C PRO A 356 16.00 33.59 15.24
N PRO A 357 14.88 33.95 15.91
CA PRO A 357 14.20 33.08 16.84
C PRO A 357 13.81 31.78 16.12
N ALA A 358 14.37 30.67 16.59
CA ALA A 358 13.96 29.35 16.12
C ALA A 358 12.47 29.20 16.45
N LEU A 359 11.65 29.03 15.41
CA LEU A 359 10.23 28.72 15.57
C LEU A 359 10.11 27.54 16.55
N ALA A 360 9.34 27.75 17.62
CA ALA A 360 9.04 26.69 18.58
C ALA A 360 8.58 25.43 17.82
N PRO A 361 9.12 24.25 18.13
CA PRO A 361 8.74 23.04 17.40
C PRO A 361 7.24 22.78 17.62
N LEU A 362 6.50 22.62 16.49
CA LEU A 362 5.09 22.26 16.51
C LEU A 362 4.93 21.02 17.38
N ARG A 363 4.01 21.09 18.33
CA ARG A 363 3.68 20.02 19.24
C ARG A 363 2.46 19.27 18.74
N VAL A 364 2.58 17.95 18.63
CA VAL A 364 1.49 17.02 18.27
C VAL A 364 1.35 15.97 19.35
N ALA A 365 0.14 15.47 19.58
CA ALA A 365 -0.17 14.48 20.60
C ALA A 365 -0.83 13.24 20.00
N CYS A 366 -0.39 12.07 20.45
CA CYS A 366 -1.02 10.81 20.08
C CYS A 366 -2.43 10.72 20.70
N PRO A 367 -3.49 10.44 19.92
CA PRO A 367 -4.86 10.38 20.46
C PRO A 367 -5.10 9.21 21.41
N SER A 368 -4.25 8.17 21.38
CA SER A 368 -4.42 6.96 22.21
C SER A 368 -3.72 7.07 23.57
N CYS A 369 -2.47 7.55 23.63
CA CYS A 369 -1.69 7.64 24.87
C CYS A 369 -1.45 9.06 25.36
N LEU A 370 -1.83 10.08 24.57
CA LEU A 370 -1.65 11.50 24.86
C LEU A 370 -0.18 11.93 25.02
N SER A 371 0.77 11.09 24.61
CA SER A 371 2.18 11.46 24.58
C SER A 371 2.44 12.51 23.50
N ALA A 372 3.24 13.52 23.85
CA ALA A 372 3.58 14.62 22.96
C ALA A 372 4.83 14.31 22.14
N PHE A 373 4.83 14.74 20.87
CA PHE A 373 5.93 14.56 19.93
C PHE A 373 6.23 15.87 19.21
N CYS A 374 7.48 16.05 18.78
CA CYS A 374 7.84 17.08 17.81
C CYS A 374 7.47 16.63 16.41
N PHE A 375 7.39 17.56 15.46
CA PHE A 375 7.02 17.29 14.07
C PHE A 375 7.92 16.25 13.39
N ASP A 376 9.24 16.30 13.65
CA ASP A 376 10.19 15.34 13.05
C ASP A 376 9.96 13.92 13.58
N CYS A 377 9.68 13.77 14.87
CA CYS A 377 9.35 12.48 15.46
C CYS A 377 7.98 11.97 14.97
N ASP A 378 6.99 12.85 14.82
CA ASP A 378 5.70 12.51 14.24
C ASP A 378 5.87 11.99 12.81
N ALA A 379 6.59 12.72 11.96
CA ALA A 379 6.91 12.30 10.61
C ALA A 379 7.63 10.94 10.59
N PHE A 380 8.61 10.74 11.46
CA PHE A 380 9.37 9.48 11.55
C PHE A 380 8.49 8.31 12.01
N ILE A 381 7.61 8.52 13.00
CA ILE A 381 6.69 7.50 13.51
C ILE A 381 5.75 7.04 12.39
N HIS A 382 5.18 7.98 11.62
CA HIS A 382 4.21 7.64 10.56
C HIS A 382 4.84 7.12 9.27
N THR A 383 6.12 7.45 8.98
CA THR A 383 6.79 7.03 7.75
C THR A 383 7.67 5.79 7.90
N HIS A 384 8.29 5.58 9.07
CA HIS A 384 9.29 4.53 9.26
C HIS A 384 9.00 3.58 10.42
N LEU A 385 8.58 4.10 11.57
CA LEU A 385 8.43 3.29 12.77
C LEU A 385 7.09 2.55 12.80
N HIS A 386 6.02 3.18 12.35
CA HIS A 386 4.64 2.65 12.30
C HIS A 386 4.08 2.18 13.64
N VAL A 387 4.69 2.59 14.75
CA VAL A 387 4.28 2.30 16.13
C VAL A 387 4.50 3.55 16.97
N CYS A 388 3.54 3.88 17.84
CA CYS A 388 3.70 5.00 18.76
C CYS A 388 4.52 4.57 19.99
N PRO A 389 5.72 5.17 20.22
CA PRO A 389 6.56 4.82 21.36
C PRO A 389 5.87 5.03 22.71
N GLY A 390 5.02 6.06 22.81
CA GLY A 390 4.25 6.31 24.02
C GLY A 390 3.20 5.24 24.34
N CYS A 391 2.58 4.68 23.29
CA CYS A 391 1.63 3.58 23.47
C CYS A 391 2.34 2.29 23.90
N GLU A 392 3.54 2.03 23.38
CA GLU A 392 4.34 0.85 23.75
C GLU A 392 4.97 0.99 25.15
N ALA A 393 5.52 2.16 25.46
CA ALA A 393 6.14 2.42 26.76
C ALA A 393 5.14 2.46 27.93
N GLY A 394 3.88 2.79 27.66
CA GLY A 394 2.80 2.78 28.65
C GLY A 394 2.40 1.39 29.17
N GLY A 395 3.21 0.40 28.83
CA GLY A 395 3.29 -0.96 29.39
C GLY A 395 1.97 -1.70 29.49
N GLY A 396 1.68 -2.65 28.62
CA GLY A 396 0.95 -3.89 28.92
C GLY A 396 -0.40 -3.86 29.64
N GLY A 397 -1.06 -2.72 29.74
CA GLY A 397 -2.26 -2.56 30.55
C GLY A 397 -3.51 -2.07 29.83
N ARG A 398 -3.44 -1.82 28.51
CA ARG A 398 -4.64 -1.66 27.67
C ARG A 398 -4.31 -2.14 26.26
N ALA A 399 -4.65 -3.37 26.01
CA ALA A 399 -4.98 -3.77 24.66
C ALA A 399 -5.85 -2.64 24.11
N ALA A 400 -5.35 -1.95 23.06
CA ALA A 400 -6.25 -1.21 22.19
C ALA A 400 -7.38 -2.19 21.93
N ALA A 401 -8.58 -1.86 22.38
CA ALA A 401 -9.75 -2.69 22.15
C ALA A 401 -9.78 -2.93 20.65
N ALA A 402 -9.35 -4.12 20.26
CA ALA A 402 -9.46 -4.53 18.88
C ALA A 402 -10.94 -4.34 18.54
N PRO A 403 -11.28 -3.72 17.42
CA PRO A 403 -12.65 -3.37 17.07
C PRO A 403 -13.58 -4.57 16.90
N TRP A 404 -13.13 -5.77 17.31
CA TRP A 404 -13.85 -7.05 17.28
C TRP A 404 -14.22 -7.63 18.66
N ALA A 405 -13.88 -6.99 19.79
CA ALA A 405 -14.26 -7.42 21.13
C ALA A 405 -15.64 -6.87 21.51
N GLY A 406 -16.68 -7.22 20.76
CA GLY A 406 -18.04 -6.78 21.03
C GLY A 406 -19.06 -7.39 20.08
N ALA A 407 -19.25 -8.69 20.14
CA ALA A 407 -20.50 -9.37 19.84
C ALA A 407 -20.35 -10.80 20.37
N GLY A 408 -20.75 -11.02 21.62
CA GLY A 408 -21.14 -12.32 22.14
C GLY A 408 -22.54 -12.66 21.67
#